data_dfce81a999c275437a82ce1734bc3cbb
#
_entry.id   dfce81a999c275437a82ce1734bc3cbb
#
_cell.length_a   1.000
_cell.length_b   1.000
_cell.length_c   1.000
_cell.angle_alpha   90.00
_cell.angle_beta   90.00
_cell.angle_gamma   90.00
#
_symmetry.space_group_name_H-M   'P 1'
#
loop_
_entity.id
_entity.type
_entity.pdbx_description
1 polymer ?
#
loop_
_entity_poly.entity_id
_entity_poly.type
_entity_poly.pdbx_seq_one_letter_code
_entity_poly.pdbx_strand_id
1 'polypeptide(L)'
;MTRRGWAALFAIPVLIFLAGCSQVSDKKDADTVDVRDAGSMEKKTEEMSSGILDIIALKKAKVTEPGPDTLRCSAYPEDAGVHRMHHPWSVYDVPFEDLSRGFERLRAELPRHGWKIVKDGPDGSPAKTPQIVANSIRDHFSADIRLLDQRKHPDKTSLIEVTVVSDCFRDKKRETGSSG
;
A
#
# COMPACT_ATOMS: atom_id res chain seq x y z
N MET A 1 66.45 9.79 -54.40
CA MET A 1 66.03 8.38 -54.13
C MET A 1 64.70 8.44 -53.44
N THR A 2 63.67 8.08 -54.17
CA THR A 2 62.22 8.12 -53.84
C THR A 2 61.79 6.89 -53.07
N ARG A 3 61.08 7.08 -51.95
CA ARG A 3 60.23 6.00 -51.41
C ARG A 3 58.83 6.54 -51.15
N ARG A 4 57.90 6.07 -51.94
CA ARG A 4 56.45 6.23 -51.78
C ARG A 4 55.97 5.32 -50.65
N GLY A 5 55.29 5.85 -49.63
CA GLY A 5 54.58 5.09 -48.62
C GLY A 5 53.07 5.19 -48.89
N TRP A 6 52.43 4.06 -49.11
CA TRP A 6 50.96 3.93 -49.28
C TRP A 6 50.30 4.06 -47.91
N ALA A 7 49.34 4.95 -47.83
CA ALA A 7 48.39 5.03 -46.72
C ALA A 7 47.19 4.16 -47.04
N ALA A 8 47.00 3.08 -46.29
CA ALA A 8 45.82 2.24 -46.35
C ALA A 8 44.76 2.83 -45.42
N LEU A 9 43.66 3.30 -46.01
CA LEU A 9 42.43 3.73 -45.31
C LEU A 9 41.65 2.48 -44.88
N PHE A 10 41.65 2.18 -43.58
CA PHE A 10 40.73 1.20 -42.98
C PHE A 10 39.38 1.89 -42.66
N ALA A 11 38.36 1.58 -43.42
CA ALA A 11 36.99 1.93 -43.12
C ALA A 11 36.46 0.94 -42.11
N ILE A 12 36.18 1.43 -40.90
CA ILE A 12 35.52 0.65 -39.82
C ILE A 12 34.00 0.84 -40.00
N PRO A 13 33.22 -0.23 -40.21
CA PRO A 13 31.77 -0.10 -40.18
C PRO A 13 31.30 0.03 -38.75
N VAL A 14 30.71 1.18 -38.40
CA VAL A 14 30.00 1.40 -37.13
C VAL A 14 28.69 0.63 -37.19
N LEU A 15 28.64 -0.53 -36.54
CA LEU A 15 27.39 -1.25 -36.26
C LEU A 15 26.67 -0.53 -35.12
N ILE A 16 25.65 0.24 -35.46
CA ILE A 16 24.73 0.83 -34.47
C ILE A 16 23.79 -0.29 -33.99
N PHE A 17 24.08 -0.88 -32.84
CA PHE A 17 23.10 -1.72 -32.12
C PHE A 17 22.05 -0.79 -31.51
N LEU A 18 20.89 -0.70 -32.15
CA LEU A 18 19.67 -0.20 -31.53
C LEU A 18 19.21 -1.22 -30.49
N ALA A 19 19.75 -1.14 -29.27
CA ALA A 19 19.20 -1.82 -28.12
C ALA A 19 17.86 -1.16 -27.80
N GLY A 20 16.78 -1.67 -28.39
CA GLY A 20 15.44 -1.37 -27.99
C GLY A 20 15.22 -1.89 -26.57
N CYS A 21 15.26 -1.00 -25.56
CA CYS A 21 14.72 -1.29 -24.24
C CYS A 21 13.20 -1.40 -24.36
N SER A 22 12.71 -2.58 -24.73
CA SER A 22 11.34 -2.97 -24.43
C SER A 22 11.28 -3.13 -22.92
N GLN A 23 10.73 -2.14 -22.22
CA GLN A 23 10.26 -2.33 -20.85
C GLN A 23 9.09 -3.30 -20.92
N VAL A 24 9.40 -4.58 -20.84
CA VAL A 24 8.41 -5.60 -20.52
C VAL A 24 8.04 -5.34 -19.06
N SER A 25 6.92 -4.66 -18.87
CA SER A 25 6.28 -4.60 -17.55
C SER A 25 5.81 -6.02 -17.28
N ASP A 26 6.56 -6.78 -16.46
CA ASP A 26 6.18 -8.11 -16.01
C ASP A 26 4.91 -8.01 -15.17
N LYS A 27 3.76 -8.00 -15.85
CA LYS A 27 2.47 -8.10 -15.17
C LYS A 27 2.33 -9.53 -14.65
N LYS A 28 1.89 -9.63 -13.39
CA LYS A 28 1.65 -10.91 -12.74
C LYS A 28 0.52 -11.67 -13.42
N ASP A 29 0.62 -13.00 -13.39
CA ASP A 29 -0.46 -13.89 -13.84
C ASP A 29 -1.66 -13.80 -12.89
N ALA A 30 -2.80 -13.42 -13.44
CA ALA A 30 -4.04 -13.26 -12.68
C ALA A 30 -4.67 -14.60 -12.25
N ASP A 31 -4.34 -15.70 -12.95
CA ASP A 31 -4.89 -17.03 -12.64
C ASP A 31 -4.35 -17.59 -11.32
N THR A 32 -3.24 -17.05 -10.81
CA THR A 32 -2.67 -17.42 -9.51
C THR A 32 -3.29 -16.68 -8.33
N VAL A 33 -4.22 -15.74 -8.58
CA VAL A 33 -4.83 -14.91 -7.56
C VAL A 33 -6.05 -15.59 -6.96
N ASP A 34 -6.16 -15.57 -5.63
CA ASP A 34 -7.29 -16.12 -4.91
C ASP A 34 -8.63 -15.52 -5.39
N VAL A 35 -9.64 -16.38 -5.53
CA VAL A 35 -11.02 -15.97 -5.81
C VAL A 35 -11.75 -15.81 -4.49
N ARG A 36 -12.30 -14.63 -4.23
CA ARG A 36 -12.99 -14.29 -2.98
C ARG A 36 -14.29 -13.54 -3.26
N ASP A 37 -15.26 -13.64 -2.35
CA ASP A 37 -16.49 -12.84 -2.42
C ASP A 37 -16.21 -11.42 -1.92
N ALA A 38 -16.50 -10.41 -2.74
CA ALA A 38 -16.19 -9.01 -2.44
C ALA A 38 -16.90 -8.52 -1.17
N GLY A 39 -18.17 -8.91 -0.94
CA GLY A 39 -18.91 -8.52 0.27
C GLY A 39 -18.34 -9.15 1.55
N SER A 40 -17.81 -10.37 1.45
CA SER A 40 -17.10 -11.00 2.57
C SER A 40 -15.77 -10.30 2.87
N MET A 41 -15.07 -9.86 1.83
CA MET A 41 -13.82 -9.10 1.97
C MET A 41 -14.06 -7.71 2.55
N GLU A 42 -15.14 -7.03 2.17
CA GLU A 42 -15.56 -5.76 2.75
C GLU A 42 -15.77 -5.88 4.26
N LYS A 43 -16.62 -6.81 4.72
CA LYS A 43 -16.86 -7.07 6.14
C LYS A 43 -15.58 -7.40 6.89
N LYS A 44 -14.71 -8.23 6.29
CA LYS A 44 -13.43 -8.56 6.92
C LYS A 44 -12.51 -7.35 7.06
N THR A 45 -12.52 -6.43 6.08
CA THR A 45 -11.76 -5.18 6.14
C THR A 45 -12.26 -4.27 7.26
N GLU A 46 -13.58 -4.19 7.45
CA GLU A 46 -14.20 -3.46 8.58
C GLU A 46 -13.80 -4.08 9.93
N GLU A 47 -13.83 -5.42 10.05
CA GLU A 47 -13.39 -6.11 11.26
C GLU A 47 -11.92 -5.82 11.59
N MET A 48 -11.04 -5.86 10.59
CA MET A 48 -9.62 -5.57 10.77
C MET A 48 -9.40 -4.11 11.22
N SER A 49 -10.12 -3.18 10.63
CA SER A 49 -10.08 -1.76 10.99
C SER A 49 -10.63 -1.51 12.40
N SER A 50 -11.76 -2.12 12.75
CA SER A 50 -12.36 -2.04 14.09
C SER A 50 -11.42 -2.57 15.16
N GLY A 51 -10.74 -3.68 14.90
CA GLY A 51 -9.73 -4.22 15.81
C GLY A 51 -8.57 -3.26 16.07
N ILE A 52 -8.11 -2.52 15.05
CA ILE A 52 -7.09 -1.47 15.20
C ILE A 52 -7.65 -0.30 16.02
N LEU A 53 -8.88 0.13 15.76
CA LEU A 53 -9.55 1.20 16.50
C LEU A 53 -9.71 0.86 17.99
N ASP A 54 -10.06 -0.39 18.32
CA ASP A 54 -10.16 -0.89 19.69
C ASP A 54 -8.82 -0.82 20.43
N ILE A 55 -7.70 -1.08 19.73
CA ILE A 55 -6.35 -0.93 20.29
C ILE A 55 -6.03 0.55 20.56
N ILE A 56 -6.40 1.47 19.67
CA ILE A 56 -6.22 2.91 19.85
C ILE A 56 -6.93 3.39 21.12
N ALA A 57 -8.11 2.87 21.42
CA ALA A 57 -8.87 3.04 22.67
C ALA A 57 -9.08 4.51 23.11
N LEU A 58 -9.43 5.39 22.18
CA LEU A 58 -9.71 6.83 22.44
C LEU A 58 -11.22 7.11 22.36
N LYS A 59 -11.94 6.79 23.43
CA LYS A 59 -13.42 6.85 23.52
C LYS A 59 -14.06 8.21 23.19
N LYS A 60 -13.31 9.31 23.34
CA LYS A 60 -13.82 10.68 23.09
C LYS A 60 -13.42 11.21 21.71
N ALA A 61 -12.58 10.50 20.99
CA ALA A 61 -12.14 10.91 19.68
C ALA A 61 -13.26 10.73 18.63
N LYS A 62 -13.21 11.57 17.61
CA LYS A 62 -13.97 11.36 16.39
C LYS A 62 -13.22 10.41 15.47
N VAL A 63 -13.98 9.67 14.70
CA VAL A 63 -13.47 8.74 13.67
C VAL A 63 -14.13 9.14 12.36
N THR A 64 -13.36 9.15 11.26
CA THR A 64 -13.95 9.25 9.92
C THR A 64 -14.50 7.88 9.52
N GLU A 65 -15.63 7.85 8.84
CA GLU A 65 -16.36 6.63 8.49
C GLU A 65 -16.61 6.52 6.98
N PRO A 66 -15.54 6.45 6.13
CA PRO A 66 -15.75 6.33 4.68
C PRO A 66 -16.18 4.94 4.24
N GLY A 67 -16.08 3.91 5.09
CA GLY A 67 -16.22 2.50 4.70
C GLY A 67 -15.09 2.00 3.80
N PRO A 68 -14.93 0.68 3.63
CA PRO A 68 -13.99 0.09 2.69
C PRO A 68 -14.39 0.33 1.24
N ASP A 69 -13.42 0.52 0.38
CA ASP A 69 -13.59 0.67 -1.06
C ASP A 69 -12.74 -0.37 -1.83
N THR A 70 -13.10 -0.62 -3.09
CA THR A 70 -12.42 -1.58 -3.94
C THR A 70 -11.47 -0.87 -4.88
N LEU A 71 -10.18 -1.15 -4.80
CA LEU A 71 -9.16 -0.63 -5.71
C LEU A 71 -8.61 -1.72 -6.63
N ARG A 72 -8.34 -1.36 -7.88
CA ARG A 72 -7.67 -2.23 -8.85
C ARG A 72 -6.21 -2.49 -8.43
N CYS A 73 -5.77 -3.71 -8.58
CA CYS A 73 -4.37 -4.09 -8.35
C CYS A 73 -3.53 -3.81 -9.61
N SER A 74 -2.69 -2.78 -9.58
CA SER A 74 -1.90 -2.30 -10.72
C SER A 74 -0.83 -3.30 -11.21
N ALA A 75 -0.47 -4.30 -10.39
CA ALA A 75 0.49 -5.35 -10.77
C ALA A 75 -0.09 -6.36 -11.77
N TYR A 76 -1.39 -6.30 -12.05
CA TYR A 76 -2.11 -7.20 -12.97
C TYR A 76 -2.64 -6.44 -14.18
N PRO A 77 -2.97 -7.15 -15.30
CA PRO A 77 -3.66 -6.55 -16.43
C PRO A 77 -4.96 -5.86 -16.02
N GLU A 78 -5.36 -4.82 -16.74
CA GLU A 78 -6.54 -4.03 -16.37
C GLU A 78 -7.85 -4.81 -16.48
N ASP A 79 -7.93 -5.68 -17.48
CA ASP A 79 -9.05 -6.57 -17.79
C ASP A 79 -9.08 -7.84 -16.92
N ALA A 80 -8.03 -8.11 -16.17
CA ALA A 80 -7.93 -9.30 -15.31
C ALA A 80 -8.91 -9.33 -14.12
N GLY A 81 -9.58 -8.20 -13.82
CA GLY A 81 -10.56 -8.12 -12.73
C GLY A 81 -9.98 -8.33 -11.33
N VAL A 82 -8.66 -8.09 -11.15
CA VAL A 82 -7.97 -8.26 -9.87
C VAL A 82 -8.03 -6.97 -9.06
N HIS A 83 -8.57 -7.09 -7.85
CA HIS A 83 -8.84 -5.97 -6.95
C HIS A 83 -8.30 -6.24 -5.54
N ARG A 84 -8.28 -5.23 -4.70
CA ARG A 84 -8.06 -5.31 -3.25
C ARG A 84 -9.01 -4.39 -2.52
N MET A 85 -9.32 -4.70 -1.28
CA MET A 85 -10.01 -3.77 -0.39
C MET A 85 -9.04 -2.72 0.11
N HIS A 86 -9.56 -1.50 0.28
CA HIS A 86 -8.82 -0.33 0.76
C HIS A 86 -9.73 0.47 1.69
N HIS A 87 -9.31 0.66 2.94
CA HIS A 87 -10.08 1.36 3.95
C HIS A 87 -9.21 2.42 4.63
N PRO A 88 -9.21 3.67 4.14
CA PRO A 88 -8.57 4.79 4.81
C PRO A 88 -9.52 5.40 5.82
N TRP A 89 -9.05 5.67 7.03
CA TRP A 89 -9.80 6.35 8.08
C TRP A 89 -8.87 7.06 9.05
N SER A 90 -9.40 7.89 9.93
CA SER A 90 -8.61 8.67 10.88
C SER A 90 -9.31 8.80 12.22
N VAL A 91 -8.49 8.92 13.29
CA VAL A 91 -8.94 9.26 14.66
C VAL A 91 -8.44 10.65 15.00
N TYR A 92 -9.31 11.54 15.43
CA TYR A 92 -9.01 12.96 15.62
C TYR A 92 -9.92 13.61 16.70
N ASP A 93 -9.81 14.94 16.86
CA ASP A 93 -10.63 15.76 17.78
C ASP A 93 -10.39 15.43 19.26
N VAL A 94 -9.16 15.06 19.60
CA VAL A 94 -8.65 14.90 20.97
C VAL A 94 -7.27 15.54 21.08
N PRO A 95 -6.77 15.86 22.32
CA PRO A 95 -5.41 16.35 22.49
C PRO A 95 -4.35 15.46 21.84
N PHE A 96 -3.30 16.08 21.28
CA PHE A 96 -2.22 15.34 20.61
C PHE A 96 -1.56 14.29 21.53
N GLU A 97 -1.46 14.59 22.81
CA GLU A 97 -0.92 13.69 23.83
C GLU A 97 -1.77 12.40 23.96
N ASP A 98 -3.09 12.49 23.75
CA ASP A 98 -3.98 11.32 23.70
C ASP A 98 -3.76 10.50 22.43
N LEU A 99 -3.63 11.17 21.27
CA LEU A 99 -3.27 10.50 20.00
C LEU A 99 -1.93 9.79 20.14
N SER A 100 -0.92 10.46 20.71
CA SER A 100 0.39 9.87 20.94
C SER A 100 0.30 8.60 21.81
N ARG A 101 -0.48 8.65 22.91
CA ARG A 101 -0.72 7.46 23.74
C ARG A 101 -1.44 6.34 22.99
N GLY A 102 -2.41 6.68 22.13
CA GLY A 102 -3.09 5.73 21.25
C GLY A 102 -2.11 5.05 20.27
N PHE A 103 -1.21 5.84 19.71
CA PHE A 103 -0.19 5.34 18.80
C PHE A 103 0.83 4.43 19.50
N GLU A 104 1.24 4.75 20.73
CA GLU A 104 2.10 3.88 21.54
C GLU A 104 1.40 2.55 21.92
N ARG A 105 0.08 2.58 22.19
CA ARG A 105 -0.69 1.34 22.39
C ARG A 105 -0.68 0.44 21.15
N LEU A 106 -0.81 1.02 19.96
CA LEU A 106 -0.70 0.24 18.71
C LEU A 106 0.65 -0.47 18.62
N ARG A 107 1.75 0.22 18.93
CA ARG A 107 3.10 -0.38 18.93
C ARG A 107 3.20 -1.56 19.89
N ALA A 108 2.62 -1.45 21.07
CA ALA A 108 2.68 -2.50 22.09
C ALA A 108 1.72 -3.67 21.83
N GLU A 109 0.52 -3.39 21.31
CA GLU A 109 -0.58 -4.36 21.30
C GLU A 109 -0.82 -5.04 19.93
N LEU A 110 -0.49 -4.40 18.80
CA LEU A 110 -0.67 -5.02 17.48
C LEU A 110 -0.09 -6.44 17.41
N PRO A 111 1.14 -6.73 17.96
CA PRO A 111 1.67 -8.09 17.93
C PRO A 111 0.83 -9.12 18.70
N ARG A 112 0.13 -8.68 19.77
CA ARG A 112 -0.75 -9.54 20.57
C ARG A 112 -2.09 -9.80 19.89
N HIS A 113 -2.46 -8.95 18.93
CA HIS A 113 -3.71 -9.02 18.18
C HIS A 113 -3.53 -9.60 16.75
N GLY A 114 -2.47 -10.38 16.53
CA GLY A 114 -2.27 -11.10 15.27
C GLY A 114 -1.65 -10.28 14.14
N TRP A 115 -1.00 -9.15 14.47
CA TRP A 115 -0.26 -8.34 13.52
C TRP A 115 1.25 -8.48 13.73
N LYS A 116 2.00 -8.54 12.65
CA LYS A 116 3.45 -8.46 12.64
C LYS A 116 3.86 -7.04 12.21
N ILE A 117 4.43 -6.27 13.11
CA ILE A 117 5.02 -4.96 12.75
C ILE A 117 6.25 -5.23 11.87
N VAL A 118 6.23 -4.66 10.67
CA VAL A 118 7.30 -4.77 9.66
C VAL A 118 8.07 -3.46 9.49
N LYS A 119 7.49 -2.35 9.96
CA LYS A 119 8.15 -1.04 10.05
C LYS A 119 7.63 -0.31 11.28
N ASP A 120 8.54 0.30 12.03
CA ASP A 120 8.25 1.23 13.13
C ASP A 120 9.33 2.32 13.11
N GLY A 121 8.92 3.55 12.81
CA GLY A 121 9.84 4.69 12.69
C GLY A 121 9.29 5.78 11.77
N PRO A 122 10.13 6.75 11.40
CA PRO A 122 9.70 7.84 10.53
C PRO A 122 9.35 7.32 9.12
N ASP A 123 8.35 7.93 8.50
CA ASP A 123 8.04 7.70 7.09
C ASP A 123 9.11 8.34 6.17
N GLY A 124 8.96 8.17 4.83
CA GLY A 124 9.87 8.75 3.84
C GLY A 124 9.66 10.24 3.56
N SER A 125 8.68 10.89 4.22
CA SER A 125 8.36 12.31 3.97
C SER A 125 9.40 13.26 4.59
N PRO A 126 9.48 14.51 4.11
CA PRO A 126 10.30 15.54 4.77
C PRO A 126 9.91 15.80 6.23
N ALA A 127 8.64 15.58 6.58
CA ALA A 127 8.11 15.77 7.93
C ALA A 127 8.56 14.65 8.90
N LYS A 128 9.06 13.52 8.38
CA LYS A 128 9.48 12.36 9.20
C LYS A 128 8.37 11.88 10.13
N THR A 129 7.16 11.82 9.60
CA THR A 129 5.96 11.42 10.36
C THR A 129 6.14 10.03 10.97
N PRO A 130 5.89 9.83 12.29
CA PRO A 130 5.91 8.51 12.90
C PRO A 130 4.94 7.56 12.18
N GLN A 131 5.44 6.38 11.80
CA GLN A 131 4.69 5.39 11.02
C GLN A 131 4.90 4.00 11.58
N ILE A 132 3.82 3.23 11.68
CA ILE A 132 3.82 1.80 11.89
C ILE A 132 3.25 1.15 10.63
N VAL A 133 3.96 0.19 10.04
CA VAL A 133 3.42 -0.71 9.03
C VAL A 133 3.36 -2.10 9.63
N ALA A 134 2.19 -2.73 9.57
CA ALA A 134 1.96 -4.05 10.12
C ALA A 134 1.23 -4.95 9.13
N ASN A 135 1.59 -6.23 9.10
CA ASN A 135 0.93 -7.24 8.29
C ASN A 135 0.19 -8.22 9.21
N SER A 136 -1.06 -8.52 8.88
CA SER A 136 -1.81 -9.59 9.55
C SER A 136 -1.12 -10.94 9.32
N ILE A 137 -1.02 -11.75 10.39
CA ILE A 137 -0.33 -13.04 10.33
C ILE A 137 -1.16 -14.09 9.57
N ARG A 138 -2.49 -13.97 9.57
CA ARG A 138 -3.43 -14.99 9.05
C ARG A 138 -4.35 -14.50 7.94
N ASP A 139 -4.73 -13.23 7.98
CA ASP A 139 -5.87 -12.74 7.21
C ASP A 139 -5.47 -12.07 5.88
N HIS A 140 -4.17 -11.96 5.59
CA HIS A 140 -3.65 -11.34 4.37
C HIS A 140 -4.06 -9.86 4.20
N PHE A 141 -3.91 -9.10 5.29
CA PHE A 141 -4.09 -7.66 5.31
C PHE A 141 -2.80 -6.95 5.72
N SER A 142 -2.67 -5.71 5.27
CA SER A 142 -1.64 -4.77 5.74
C SER A 142 -2.30 -3.53 6.30
N ALA A 143 -1.70 -2.92 7.33
CA ALA A 143 -2.07 -1.63 7.89
C ALA A 143 -0.89 -0.67 7.83
N ASP A 144 -1.11 0.53 7.29
CA ASP A 144 -0.20 1.68 7.36
C ASP A 144 -0.82 2.68 8.32
N ILE A 145 -0.13 2.99 9.42
CA ILE A 145 -0.64 3.82 10.50
C ILE A 145 0.33 4.95 10.76
N ARG A 146 -0.15 6.20 10.75
CA ARG A 146 0.68 7.39 10.92
C ARG A 146 0.14 8.31 11.99
N LEU A 147 1.04 8.90 12.78
CA LEU A 147 0.71 9.93 13.76
C LEU A 147 1.07 11.30 13.20
N LEU A 148 0.07 12.06 12.74
CA LEU A 148 0.25 13.39 12.17
C LEU A 148 0.16 14.47 13.24
N ASP A 149 1.28 15.11 13.56
CA ASP A 149 1.34 16.28 14.42
C ASP A 149 1.13 17.56 13.60
N GLN A 150 -0.04 18.16 13.73
CA GLN A 150 -0.42 19.38 13.01
C GLN A 150 -0.45 20.62 13.92
N ARG A 151 0.05 20.55 15.17
CA ARG A 151 -0.01 21.64 16.15
C ARG A 151 0.68 22.93 15.68
N LYS A 152 1.59 22.86 14.73
CA LYS A 152 2.25 24.03 14.11
C LYS A 152 1.40 24.68 13.01
N HIS A 153 0.27 24.08 12.65
CA HIS A 153 -0.60 24.53 11.56
C HIS A 153 -2.00 24.79 12.13
N PRO A 154 -2.37 26.09 12.39
CA PRO A 154 -3.61 26.43 13.10
C PRO A 154 -4.87 25.95 12.39
N ASP A 155 -4.84 25.80 11.07
CA ASP A 155 -5.98 25.35 10.25
C ASP A 155 -6.06 23.84 10.06
N LYS A 156 -5.19 23.06 10.74
CA LYS A 156 -5.12 21.60 10.59
C LYS A 156 -5.29 20.91 11.94
N THR A 157 -5.86 19.73 11.91
CA THR A 157 -6.09 18.89 13.08
C THR A 157 -5.08 17.76 13.12
N SER A 158 -4.44 17.56 14.29
CA SER A 158 -3.61 16.37 14.52
C SER A 158 -4.49 15.13 14.56
N LEU A 159 -3.97 14.01 14.04
CA LEU A 159 -4.74 12.77 13.91
C LEU A 159 -3.83 11.53 13.87
N ILE A 160 -4.41 10.37 14.14
CA ILE A 160 -3.87 9.08 13.69
C ILE A 160 -4.59 8.74 12.39
N GLU A 161 -3.82 8.62 11.30
CA GLU A 161 -4.29 8.13 10.01
C GLU A 161 -4.03 6.63 9.93
N VAL A 162 -5.03 5.88 9.47
CA VAL A 162 -4.95 4.43 9.30
C VAL A 162 -5.42 4.08 7.90
N THR A 163 -4.66 3.25 7.21
CA THR A 163 -5.08 2.64 5.94
C THR A 163 -4.95 1.14 6.05
N VAL A 164 -6.06 0.42 5.98
CA VAL A 164 -6.09 -1.04 5.94
C VAL A 164 -6.29 -1.50 4.50
N VAL A 165 -5.47 -2.42 4.03
CA VAL A 165 -5.56 -2.98 2.67
C VAL A 165 -5.50 -4.50 2.72
N SER A 166 -6.30 -5.18 1.87
CA SER A 166 -6.19 -6.63 1.67
C SER A 166 -5.12 -6.96 0.64
N ASP A 167 -4.70 -8.24 0.59
CA ASP A 167 -4.07 -8.79 -0.60
C ASP A 167 -5.02 -8.68 -1.81
N CYS A 168 -4.46 -8.82 -3.02
CA CYS A 168 -5.23 -8.81 -4.25
C CYS A 168 -6.05 -10.08 -4.39
N PHE A 169 -7.29 -9.96 -4.87
CA PHE A 169 -8.22 -11.07 -5.13
C PHE A 169 -9.03 -10.84 -6.40
N ARG A 170 -9.59 -11.91 -6.97
CA ARG A 170 -10.62 -11.85 -8.02
C ARG A 170 -12.00 -12.00 -7.38
N ASP A 171 -12.98 -11.20 -7.83
CA ASP A 171 -14.33 -11.31 -7.30
C ASP A 171 -15.07 -12.51 -7.89
N LYS A 172 -15.55 -13.40 -7.02
CA LYS A 172 -16.30 -14.59 -7.37
C LYS A 172 -17.51 -14.32 -8.25
N LYS A 173 -18.20 -13.18 -8.07
CA LYS A 173 -19.39 -12.82 -8.85
C LYS A 173 -19.09 -12.47 -10.30
N ARG A 174 -17.89 -12.01 -10.63
CA ARG A 174 -17.49 -11.70 -12.01
C ARG A 174 -17.19 -12.96 -12.82
N GLU A 175 -16.72 -14.03 -12.20
CA GLU A 175 -16.45 -15.30 -12.89
C GLU A 175 -17.74 -16.00 -13.35
N THR A 176 -18.81 -15.90 -12.59
CA THR A 176 -20.10 -16.52 -12.93
C THR A 176 -20.88 -15.76 -14.00
N GLY A 177 -20.57 -14.50 -14.29
CA GLY A 177 -21.25 -13.64 -15.27
C GLY A 177 -20.65 -13.68 -16.69
N SER A 178 -19.49 -14.33 -16.88
CA SER A 178 -18.79 -14.42 -18.20
C SER A 178 -19.16 -15.64 -19.03
N SER A 179 -20.12 -16.46 -18.60
CA SER A 179 -20.57 -17.68 -19.31
C SER A 179 -21.96 -17.46 -19.92
N GLY A 180 -22.13 -16.39 -20.71
CA GLY A 180 -23.36 -16.08 -21.43
C GLY A 180 -23.08 -15.65 -22.86
#